data_1a99a3cccae0b6a06bd77d6836055aea
#
_entry.id   1a99a3cccae0b6a06bd77d6836055aea
#
_cell.length_a   1.000
_cell.length_b   1.000
_cell.length_c   1.000
_cell.angle_alpha   90.00
_cell.angle_beta   90.00
_cell.angle_gamma   90.00
#
_symmetry.space_group_name_H-M   'P 1'
#
loop_
_entity.id
_entity.type
_entity.pdbx_description
1 polymer ?
#
loop_
_entity_poly.entity_id
_entity_poly.type
_entity_poly.pdbx_seq_one_letter_code
_entity_poly.pdbx_strand_id
1 'polypeptide(L)'
;MYKKEVVPVIPSKEMFAGNADARVELTVFGDYESVETRQLNEIMKEVMKTFEGKVKFVFRHFPLTQIHQKAHKAAEAAIGAGQEGKFWEMHELLMERYHQLGITSLKAHAREVGVVNKRFLEQLMNSDFGWNVQDDLREGLALGIREIPALLINGKKIDKPLNLKMISKAIQEELQVKRRTPQKRAA
;
A
#
# COMPACT_ATOMS: atom_id res chain seq x y z
N MET A 1 -7.37 -25.93 -28.21
CA MET A 1 -7.20 -24.52 -27.81
C MET A 1 -7.28 -24.48 -26.28
N TYR A 2 -6.16 -24.44 -25.57
CA TYR A 2 -6.17 -24.33 -24.11
C TYR A 2 -6.64 -22.92 -23.75
N LYS A 3 -7.80 -22.78 -23.11
CA LYS A 3 -8.17 -21.52 -22.46
C LYS A 3 -7.17 -21.27 -21.33
N LYS A 4 -6.33 -20.26 -21.48
CA LYS A 4 -5.47 -19.79 -20.40
C LYS A 4 -6.42 -19.26 -19.32
N GLU A 5 -6.49 -19.98 -18.19
CA GLU A 5 -7.25 -19.53 -17.03
C GLU A 5 -6.60 -18.23 -16.56
N VAL A 6 -7.29 -17.12 -16.70
CA VAL A 6 -6.81 -15.82 -16.23
C VAL A 6 -7.07 -15.79 -14.73
N VAL A 7 -6.06 -16.11 -13.95
CA VAL A 7 -6.13 -15.92 -12.49
C VAL A 7 -6.14 -14.40 -12.24
N PRO A 8 -7.20 -13.87 -11.62
CA PRO A 8 -7.27 -12.43 -11.36
C PRO A 8 -6.14 -12.02 -10.42
N VAL A 9 -5.49 -10.90 -10.72
CA VAL A 9 -4.44 -10.32 -9.87
C VAL A 9 -5.10 -9.70 -8.63
N ILE A 10 -4.61 -10.07 -7.45
CA ILE A 10 -5.02 -9.46 -6.18
C ILE A 10 -4.53 -8.01 -6.18
N PRO A 11 -5.41 -7.01 -6.07
CA PRO A 11 -5.01 -5.61 -6.07
C PRO A 11 -4.43 -5.19 -4.70
N SER A 12 -3.58 -4.16 -4.70
CA SER A 12 -2.92 -3.64 -3.48
C SER A 12 -3.90 -3.29 -2.35
N LYS A 13 -5.10 -2.82 -2.67
CA LYS A 13 -6.15 -2.49 -1.70
C LYS A 13 -6.64 -3.68 -0.88
N GLU A 14 -6.41 -4.91 -1.36
CA GLU A 14 -6.72 -6.15 -0.66
C GLU A 14 -5.52 -6.70 0.12
N MET A 15 -4.34 -6.09 -0.04
CA MET A 15 -3.10 -6.45 0.65
C MET A 15 -2.92 -5.58 1.89
N PHE A 16 -3.50 -5.96 3.00
CA PHE A 16 -3.47 -5.17 4.23
C PHE A 16 -2.61 -5.82 5.32
N ALA A 17 -2.17 -4.98 6.27
CA ALA A 17 -1.59 -5.40 7.53
C ALA A 17 -2.53 -5.08 8.69
N GLY A 18 -2.42 -5.83 9.79
CA GLY A 18 -3.25 -5.65 10.98
C GLY A 18 -4.56 -6.44 10.93
N ASN A 19 -5.61 -5.90 11.55
CA ASN A 19 -6.88 -6.61 11.70
C ASN A 19 -7.83 -6.28 10.54
N ALA A 20 -8.24 -7.31 9.78
CA ALA A 20 -9.18 -7.18 8.64
C ALA A 20 -10.51 -6.52 9.05
N ASP A 21 -10.99 -6.80 10.28
CA ASP A 21 -12.27 -6.33 10.82
C ASP A 21 -12.12 -5.05 11.65
N ALA A 22 -10.96 -4.39 11.58
CA ALA A 22 -10.71 -3.17 12.32
C ALA A 22 -11.68 -2.06 11.92
N ARG A 23 -12.13 -1.28 12.94
CA ARG A 23 -12.99 -0.11 12.73
C ARG A 23 -12.27 1.05 12.06
N VAL A 24 -10.96 1.09 12.15
CA VAL A 24 -10.14 2.17 11.60
C VAL A 24 -9.25 1.59 10.52
N GLU A 25 -9.49 2.03 9.29
CA GLU A 25 -8.64 1.75 8.16
C GLU A 25 -7.72 2.93 7.89
N LEU A 26 -6.43 2.64 7.79
CA LEU A 26 -5.38 3.57 7.45
C LEU A 26 -4.94 3.27 6.02
N THR A 27 -5.11 4.22 5.10
CA THR A 27 -4.64 4.08 3.72
C THR A 27 -3.56 5.11 3.44
N VAL A 28 -2.36 4.65 3.09
CA VAL A 28 -1.27 5.51 2.65
C VAL A 28 -1.11 5.38 1.14
N PHE A 29 -1.13 6.52 0.44
CA PHE A 29 -0.66 6.60 -0.94
C PHE A 29 0.78 7.10 -0.94
N GLY A 30 1.66 6.36 -1.60
CA GLY A 30 3.09 6.65 -1.56
C GLY A 30 3.88 6.04 -2.71
N ASP A 31 5.18 6.28 -2.67
CA ASP A 31 6.15 5.98 -3.71
C ASP A 31 7.44 5.48 -3.06
N TYR A 32 8.00 4.39 -3.56
CA TYR A 32 9.19 3.74 -3.00
C TYR A 32 10.49 4.54 -3.17
N GLU A 33 10.55 5.52 -4.09
CA GLU A 33 11.69 6.43 -4.22
C GLU A 33 11.54 7.72 -3.39
N SER A 34 10.33 7.98 -2.81
CA SER A 34 10.09 9.18 -2.01
C SER A 34 10.68 9.03 -0.59
N VAL A 35 11.51 10.00 -0.21
CA VAL A 35 12.08 10.09 1.14
C VAL A 35 10.97 10.29 2.18
N GLU A 36 10.00 11.13 1.85
CA GLU A 36 8.88 11.46 2.73
C GLU A 36 7.95 10.25 2.93
N THR A 37 7.72 9.45 1.88
CA THR A 37 6.96 8.19 2.00
C THR A 37 7.67 7.23 2.95
N ARG A 38 8.99 7.10 2.83
CA ARG A 38 9.79 6.25 3.71
C ARG A 38 9.74 6.73 5.16
N GLN A 39 9.84 8.05 5.39
CA GLN A 39 9.72 8.63 6.74
C GLN A 39 8.34 8.33 7.35
N LEU A 40 7.28 8.46 6.56
CA LEU A 40 5.93 8.09 7.01
C LEU A 40 5.83 6.59 7.30
N ASN A 41 6.48 5.73 6.50
CA ASN A 41 6.47 4.28 6.73
C ASN A 41 7.02 3.92 8.12
N GLU A 42 8.13 4.56 8.56
CA GLU A 42 8.65 4.35 9.91
C GLU A 42 7.65 4.78 10.99
N ILE A 43 6.96 5.90 10.79
CA ILE A 43 5.88 6.33 11.69
C ILE A 43 4.74 5.31 11.70
N MET A 44 4.36 4.77 10.52
CA MET A 44 3.30 3.77 10.41
C MET A 44 3.63 2.46 11.14
N LYS A 45 4.89 2.04 11.20
CA LYS A 45 5.33 0.89 12.02
C LYS A 45 5.00 1.11 13.50
N GLU A 46 5.32 2.29 14.03
CA GLU A 46 5.01 2.65 15.42
C GLU A 46 3.49 2.74 15.66
N VAL A 47 2.75 3.28 14.68
CA VAL A 47 1.28 3.32 14.72
C VAL A 47 0.71 1.90 14.79
N MET A 48 1.15 1.01 13.91
CA MET A 48 0.67 -0.38 13.86
C MET A 48 0.95 -1.13 15.16
N LYS A 49 2.10 -0.89 15.79
CA LYS A 49 2.46 -1.44 17.10
C LYS A 49 1.58 -0.86 18.22
N THR A 50 1.38 0.47 18.22
CA THR A 50 0.62 1.18 19.26
C THR A 50 -0.88 0.81 19.23
N PHE A 51 -1.42 0.58 18.05
CA PHE A 51 -2.84 0.27 17.82
C PHE A 51 -3.05 -1.18 17.35
N GLU A 52 -2.19 -2.10 17.80
CA GLU A 52 -2.28 -3.51 17.44
C GLU A 52 -3.70 -4.07 17.62
N GLY A 53 -4.20 -4.80 16.63
CA GLY A 53 -5.55 -5.35 16.60
C GLY A 53 -6.69 -4.34 16.40
N LYS A 54 -6.43 -3.01 16.45
CA LYS A 54 -7.45 -1.96 16.37
C LYS A 54 -7.51 -1.27 15.00
N VAL A 55 -6.48 -1.45 14.17
CA VAL A 55 -6.34 -0.82 12.87
C VAL A 55 -6.08 -1.83 11.77
N LYS A 56 -6.49 -1.47 10.56
CA LYS A 56 -6.16 -2.12 9.30
C LYS A 56 -5.34 -1.12 8.49
N PHE A 57 -4.19 -1.53 7.98
CA PHE A 57 -3.31 -0.69 7.19
C PHE A 57 -3.22 -1.18 5.75
N VAL A 58 -3.43 -0.28 4.79
CA VAL A 58 -3.32 -0.52 3.34
C VAL A 58 -2.33 0.47 2.76
N PHE A 59 -1.37 -0.02 1.97
CA PHE A 59 -0.48 0.81 1.18
C PHE A 59 -0.91 0.78 -0.29
N ARG A 60 -1.08 1.96 -0.88
CA ARG A 60 -1.48 2.16 -2.27
C ARG A 60 -0.38 2.89 -3.02
N HIS A 61 -0.15 2.52 -4.25
CA HIS A 61 0.95 3.05 -5.03
C HIS A 61 0.55 4.35 -5.75
N PHE A 62 1.40 5.36 -5.59
CA PHE A 62 1.25 6.65 -6.28
C PHE A 62 2.62 7.10 -6.82
N PRO A 63 3.18 6.38 -7.82
CA PRO A 63 4.52 6.65 -8.33
C PRO A 63 4.58 7.98 -9.09
N LEU A 64 5.49 8.86 -8.69
CA LEU A 64 5.77 10.14 -9.37
C LEU A 64 6.76 9.93 -10.52
N THR A 65 6.34 9.22 -11.56
CA THR A 65 7.22 8.70 -12.63
C THR A 65 8.03 9.76 -13.40
N GLN A 66 7.63 11.03 -13.32
CA GLN A 66 8.38 12.14 -13.94
C GLN A 66 9.71 12.42 -13.21
N ILE A 67 9.78 12.14 -11.91
CA ILE A 67 10.96 12.38 -11.06
C ILE A 67 11.52 11.09 -10.46
N HIS A 68 10.68 10.07 -10.25
CA HIS A 68 10.99 8.78 -9.66
C HIS A 68 10.85 7.66 -10.72
N GLN A 69 11.90 7.47 -11.52
CA GLN A 69 11.83 6.60 -12.70
C GLN A 69 11.69 5.11 -12.39
N LYS A 70 12.07 4.67 -11.18
CA LYS A 70 12.02 3.26 -10.75
C LYS A 70 10.78 2.94 -9.91
N ALA A 71 10.08 3.97 -9.42
CA ALA A 71 8.96 3.81 -8.50
C ALA A 71 7.84 2.93 -9.06
N HIS A 72 7.51 3.06 -10.35
CA HIS A 72 6.49 2.23 -10.98
C HIS A 72 6.86 0.74 -10.97
N LYS A 73 8.10 0.40 -11.33
CA LYS A 73 8.58 -1.00 -11.32
C LYS A 73 8.71 -1.56 -9.91
N ALA A 74 9.08 -0.74 -8.93
CA ALA A 74 9.09 -1.12 -7.53
C ALA A 74 7.66 -1.43 -7.03
N ALA A 75 6.67 -0.62 -7.42
CA ALA A 75 5.27 -0.87 -7.13
C ALA A 75 4.76 -2.19 -7.76
N GLU A 76 5.08 -2.44 -9.04
CA GLU A 76 4.77 -3.72 -9.68
C GLU A 76 5.42 -4.91 -8.95
N ALA A 77 6.66 -4.75 -8.47
CA ALA A 77 7.35 -5.79 -7.73
C ALA A 77 6.67 -6.13 -6.39
N ALA A 78 6.20 -5.10 -5.68
CA ALA A 78 5.43 -5.31 -4.44
C ALA A 78 4.11 -6.04 -4.71
N ILE A 79 3.35 -5.62 -5.74
CA ILE A 79 2.11 -6.30 -6.14
C ILE A 79 2.39 -7.74 -6.57
N GLY A 80 3.44 -7.97 -7.36
CA GLY A 80 3.85 -9.31 -7.79
C GLY A 80 4.21 -10.23 -6.63
N ALA A 81 4.96 -9.74 -5.64
CA ALA A 81 5.25 -10.47 -4.41
C ALA A 81 3.97 -10.75 -3.60
N GLY A 82 3.04 -9.80 -3.61
CA GLY A 82 1.75 -9.92 -2.96
C GLY A 82 0.87 -11.04 -3.50
N GLN A 83 1.04 -11.45 -4.77
CA GLN A 83 0.31 -12.60 -5.32
C GLN A 83 0.67 -13.92 -4.62
N GLU A 84 1.80 -13.94 -3.91
CA GLU A 84 2.26 -15.07 -3.09
C GLU A 84 2.20 -14.78 -1.59
N GLY A 85 1.44 -13.73 -1.19
CA GLY A 85 1.30 -13.32 0.21
C GLY A 85 2.54 -12.66 0.80
N LYS A 86 3.45 -12.14 -0.07
CA LYS A 86 4.73 -11.52 0.32
C LYS A 86 4.76 -10.01 0.10
N PHE A 87 3.57 -9.37 0.07
CA PHE A 87 3.47 -7.93 -0.16
C PHE A 87 4.22 -7.11 0.90
N TRP A 88 3.96 -7.39 2.18
CA TRP A 88 4.50 -6.58 3.28
C TRP A 88 6.00 -6.79 3.48
N GLU A 89 6.48 -8.02 3.34
CA GLU A 89 7.91 -8.30 3.36
C GLU A 89 8.63 -7.57 2.22
N MET A 90 8.05 -7.60 1.02
CA MET A 90 8.61 -6.88 -0.13
C MET A 90 8.51 -5.35 0.06
N HIS A 91 7.39 -4.84 0.56
CA HIS A 91 7.17 -3.43 0.86
C HIS A 91 8.26 -2.89 1.80
N GLU A 92 8.49 -3.57 2.93
CA GLU A 92 9.50 -3.14 3.89
C GLU A 92 10.90 -3.16 3.30
N LEU A 93 11.23 -4.21 2.56
CA LEU A 93 12.54 -4.33 1.91
C LEU A 93 12.77 -3.23 0.86
N LEU A 94 11.74 -2.85 0.09
CA LEU A 94 11.82 -1.76 -0.88
C LEU A 94 11.98 -0.39 -0.19
N MET A 95 11.30 -0.17 0.94
CA MET A 95 11.48 1.05 1.75
C MET A 95 12.88 1.14 2.34
N GLU A 96 13.44 0.03 2.83
CA GLU A 96 14.80 -0.04 3.36
C GLU A 96 15.84 0.20 2.26
N ARG A 97 15.67 -0.48 1.11
CA ARG A 97 16.64 -0.49 -0.01
C ARG A 97 16.23 0.44 -1.15
N TYR A 98 15.66 1.57 -0.85
CA TYR A 98 15.12 2.54 -1.82
C TYR A 98 16.11 3.00 -2.91
N HIS A 99 17.41 2.82 -2.71
CA HIS A 99 18.44 3.07 -3.73
C HIS A 99 18.61 1.89 -4.71
N GLN A 100 18.07 0.70 -4.40
CA GLN A 100 18.26 -0.53 -5.14
C GLN A 100 16.94 -1.02 -5.78
N LEU A 101 16.31 -0.17 -6.57
CA LEU A 101 15.01 -0.43 -7.20
C LEU A 101 15.12 -0.77 -8.69
N GLY A 102 16.31 -1.12 -9.20
CA GLY A 102 16.48 -1.63 -10.55
C GLY A 102 15.95 -3.06 -10.71
N ILE A 103 15.56 -3.45 -11.93
CA ILE A 103 14.92 -4.76 -12.21
C ILE A 103 15.71 -5.94 -11.64
N THR A 104 17.05 -5.92 -11.78
CA THR A 104 17.90 -6.98 -11.22
C THR A 104 17.83 -7.03 -9.71
N SER A 105 17.83 -5.87 -9.03
CA SER A 105 17.67 -5.78 -7.58
C SER A 105 16.28 -6.24 -7.14
N LEU A 106 15.23 -5.82 -7.84
CA LEU A 106 13.85 -6.23 -7.55
C LEU A 106 13.67 -7.76 -7.62
N LYS A 107 14.32 -8.41 -8.60
CA LYS A 107 14.36 -9.88 -8.67
C LYS A 107 15.07 -10.50 -7.46
N ALA A 108 16.19 -9.93 -7.06
CA ALA A 108 16.93 -10.40 -5.89
C ALA A 108 16.10 -10.21 -4.61
N HIS A 109 15.48 -9.05 -4.44
CA HIS A 109 14.59 -8.75 -3.31
C HIS A 109 13.41 -9.72 -3.24
N ALA A 110 12.75 -10.00 -4.38
CA ALA A 110 11.65 -10.95 -4.43
C ALA A 110 12.08 -12.36 -3.93
N ARG A 111 13.26 -12.82 -4.33
CA ARG A 111 13.81 -14.10 -3.84
C ARG A 111 14.10 -14.06 -2.34
N GLU A 112 14.66 -12.96 -1.85
CA GLU A 112 14.99 -12.76 -0.43
C GLU A 112 13.75 -12.82 0.46
N VAL A 113 12.63 -12.24 0.02
CA VAL A 113 11.36 -12.29 0.75
C VAL A 113 10.58 -13.59 0.54
N GLY A 114 11.12 -14.53 -0.25
CA GLY A 114 10.56 -15.87 -0.42
C GLY A 114 9.57 -16.01 -1.58
N VAL A 115 9.59 -15.12 -2.58
CA VAL A 115 8.83 -15.31 -3.82
C VAL A 115 9.43 -16.47 -4.60
N VAL A 116 8.62 -17.48 -4.89
CA VAL A 116 9.03 -18.72 -5.60
C VAL A 116 8.65 -18.74 -7.08
N ASN A 117 7.82 -17.80 -7.53
CA ASN A 117 7.38 -17.70 -8.91
C ASN A 117 8.57 -17.49 -9.87
N LYS A 118 8.86 -18.53 -10.65
CA LYS A 118 9.97 -18.51 -11.64
C LYS A 118 9.78 -17.46 -12.73
N ARG A 119 8.53 -17.05 -13.00
CA ARG A 119 8.18 -16.04 -14.00
C ARG A 119 8.19 -14.60 -13.47
N PHE A 120 8.51 -14.38 -12.20
CA PHE A 120 8.48 -13.05 -11.59
C PHE A 120 9.24 -11.99 -12.40
N LEU A 121 10.46 -12.30 -12.85
CA LEU A 121 11.24 -11.37 -13.68
C LEU A 121 10.58 -11.09 -15.03
N GLU A 122 10.06 -12.12 -15.69
CA GLU A 122 9.34 -11.99 -16.96
C GLU A 122 8.10 -11.10 -16.77
N GLN A 123 7.33 -11.32 -15.70
CA GLN A 123 6.16 -10.53 -15.37
C GLN A 123 6.50 -9.05 -15.12
N LEU A 124 7.60 -8.77 -14.41
CA LEU A 124 8.09 -7.40 -14.25
C LEU A 124 8.50 -6.75 -15.57
N MET A 125 9.21 -7.49 -16.44
CA MET A 125 9.63 -6.98 -17.75
C MET A 125 8.45 -6.68 -18.66
N ASN A 126 7.41 -7.53 -18.62
CA ASN A 126 6.19 -7.39 -19.38
C ASN A 126 5.18 -6.40 -18.78
N SER A 127 5.46 -5.83 -17.60
CA SER A 127 4.52 -4.99 -16.84
C SER A 127 3.18 -5.68 -16.55
N ASP A 128 3.20 -6.96 -16.23
CA ASP A 128 1.97 -7.74 -15.95
C ASP A 128 1.14 -7.12 -14.82
N PHE A 129 1.76 -6.39 -13.88
CA PHE A 129 1.12 -5.71 -12.75
C PHE A 129 0.95 -4.19 -12.97
N GLY A 130 1.34 -3.68 -14.14
CA GLY A 130 1.32 -2.24 -14.44
C GLY A 130 -0.07 -1.62 -14.33
N TRP A 131 -1.13 -2.34 -14.75
CA TRP A 131 -2.50 -1.87 -14.65
C TRP A 131 -2.96 -1.69 -13.19
N ASN A 132 -2.53 -2.56 -12.27
CA ASN A 132 -2.86 -2.45 -10.85
C ASN A 132 -2.23 -1.20 -10.22
N VAL A 133 -0.98 -0.86 -10.63
CA VAL A 133 -0.35 0.40 -10.21
C VAL A 133 -1.09 1.61 -10.77
N GLN A 134 -1.55 1.53 -12.04
CA GLN A 134 -2.34 2.60 -12.65
C GLN A 134 -3.73 2.75 -12.01
N ASP A 135 -4.34 1.66 -11.53
CA ASP A 135 -5.60 1.70 -10.79
C ASP A 135 -5.42 2.41 -9.44
N ASP A 136 -4.34 2.11 -8.71
CA ASP A 136 -3.98 2.81 -7.48
C ASP A 136 -3.81 4.31 -7.71
N LEU A 137 -3.06 4.69 -8.76
CA LEU A 137 -2.83 6.08 -9.12
C LEU A 137 -4.14 6.79 -9.48
N ARG A 138 -4.99 6.18 -10.30
CA ARG A 138 -6.28 6.74 -10.71
C ARG A 138 -7.20 6.95 -9.51
N GLU A 139 -7.26 5.99 -8.60
CA GLU A 139 -8.08 6.10 -7.40
C GLU A 139 -7.56 7.22 -6.49
N GLY A 140 -6.23 7.32 -6.29
CA GLY A 140 -5.63 8.42 -5.55
C GLY A 140 -5.96 9.79 -6.15
N LEU A 141 -5.87 9.93 -7.49
CA LEU A 141 -6.24 11.15 -8.19
C LEU A 141 -7.74 11.49 -8.03
N ALA A 142 -8.63 10.48 -8.08
CA ALA A 142 -10.06 10.66 -7.88
C ALA A 142 -10.40 11.08 -6.43
N LEU A 143 -9.61 10.64 -5.44
CA LEU A 143 -9.69 11.07 -4.04
C LEU A 143 -9.06 12.46 -3.81
N GLY A 144 -8.60 13.14 -4.85
CA GLY A 144 -8.02 14.49 -4.76
C GLY A 144 -6.57 14.50 -4.28
N ILE A 145 -5.87 13.37 -4.26
CA ILE A 145 -4.45 13.32 -3.92
C ILE A 145 -3.65 13.97 -5.04
N ARG A 146 -2.77 14.92 -4.68
CA ARG A 146 -1.90 15.66 -5.60
C ARG A 146 -0.44 15.65 -5.16
N GLU A 147 -0.19 15.16 -3.96
CA GLU A 147 1.14 15.07 -3.35
C GLU A 147 1.23 13.80 -2.50
N ILE A 148 2.42 13.27 -2.35
CA ILE A 148 2.72 12.10 -1.53
C ILE A 148 3.77 12.43 -0.46
N PRO A 149 3.80 11.67 0.64
CA PRO A 149 2.80 10.70 1.01
C PRO A 149 1.47 11.36 1.39
N ALA A 150 0.36 10.66 1.13
CA ALA A 150 -0.97 11.06 1.61
C ALA A 150 -1.53 9.94 2.50
N LEU A 151 -2.01 10.31 3.69
CA LEU A 151 -2.64 9.40 4.63
C LEU A 151 -4.15 9.69 4.67
N LEU A 152 -4.94 8.63 4.57
CA LEU A 152 -6.37 8.67 4.80
C LEU A 152 -6.70 7.78 6.00
N ILE A 153 -7.61 8.25 6.86
CA ILE A 153 -8.19 7.47 7.95
C ILE A 153 -9.69 7.35 7.68
N ASN A 154 -10.17 6.12 7.51
CA ASN A 154 -11.55 5.83 7.11
C ASN A 154 -11.98 6.63 5.87
N GLY A 155 -11.10 6.73 4.87
CA GLY A 155 -11.33 7.47 3.62
C GLY A 155 -11.22 8.98 3.71
N LYS A 156 -10.95 9.56 4.90
CA LYS A 156 -10.75 11.01 5.06
C LYS A 156 -9.27 11.33 5.05
N LYS A 157 -8.84 12.21 4.15
CA LYS A 157 -7.46 12.68 4.08
C LYS A 157 -7.09 13.44 5.37
N ILE A 158 -5.93 13.12 5.91
CA ILE A 158 -5.33 13.81 7.06
C ILE A 158 -4.38 14.88 6.56
N ASP A 159 -4.52 16.09 7.11
CA ASP A 159 -3.63 17.19 6.77
C ASP A 159 -2.25 17.02 7.41
N LYS A 160 -1.23 17.59 6.76
CA LYS A 160 0.12 17.63 7.30
C LYS A 160 0.20 18.57 8.53
N PRO A 161 1.11 18.31 9.47
CA PRO A 161 2.19 17.34 9.41
C PRO A 161 1.77 15.91 9.80
N LEU A 162 2.21 14.92 9.01
CA LEU A 162 1.98 13.50 9.27
C LEU A 162 3.01 12.99 10.29
N ASN A 163 2.76 13.19 11.57
CA ASN A 163 3.61 12.70 12.66
C ASN A 163 2.83 11.76 13.59
N LEU A 164 3.54 11.00 14.39
CA LEU A 164 2.96 9.98 15.28
C LEU A 164 1.86 10.55 16.20
N LYS A 165 2.08 11.75 16.77
CA LYS A 165 1.11 12.38 17.68
C LYS A 165 -0.20 12.71 17.00
N MET A 166 -0.14 13.33 15.81
CA MET A 166 -1.33 13.72 15.04
C MET A 166 -2.09 12.50 14.54
N ILE A 167 -1.38 11.50 14.01
CA ILE A 167 -1.98 10.26 13.51
C ILE A 167 -2.63 9.50 14.67
N SER A 168 -1.93 9.34 15.80
CA SER A 168 -2.47 8.65 16.98
C SER A 168 -3.74 9.34 17.51
N LYS A 169 -3.76 10.67 17.55
CA LYS A 169 -4.93 11.44 17.97
C LYS A 169 -6.11 11.17 17.03
N ALA A 170 -5.91 11.25 15.72
CA ALA A 170 -6.97 11.01 14.74
C ALA A 170 -7.52 9.59 14.81
N ILE A 171 -6.65 8.58 15.02
CA ILE A 171 -7.08 7.18 15.23
C ILE A 171 -7.92 7.07 16.51
N GLN A 172 -7.51 7.69 17.62
CA GLN A 172 -8.26 7.66 18.88
C GLN A 172 -9.64 8.28 18.72
N GLU A 173 -9.74 9.40 18.01
CA GLU A 173 -11.02 10.06 17.73
C GLU A 173 -11.94 9.13 16.92
N GLU A 174 -11.47 8.48 15.87
CA GLU A 174 -12.25 7.51 15.08
C GLU A 174 -12.66 6.27 15.89
N LEU A 175 -11.82 5.81 16.81
CA LEU A 175 -12.15 4.69 17.71
C LEU A 175 -13.26 5.05 18.71
N GLN A 176 -13.38 6.33 19.10
CA GLN A 176 -14.40 6.82 20.05
C GLN A 176 -15.75 7.10 19.40
N VAL A 177 -15.79 7.29 18.06
CA VAL A 177 -17.06 7.53 17.35
C VAL A 177 -17.99 6.34 17.54
N LYS A 178 -19.09 6.50 18.31
CA LYS A 178 -20.13 5.48 18.44
C LYS A 178 -20.75 5.21 17.05
N ARG A 179 -20.83 3.94 16.64
CA ARG A 179 -21.62 3.59 15.45
C ARG A 179 -23.02 4.18 15.63
N ARG A 180 -23.43 5.11 14.79
CA ARG A 180 -24.84 5.46 14.60
C ARG A 180 -25.51 4.21 14.05
N THR A 181 -26.24 3.50 14.88
CA THR A 181 -27.12 2.41 14.45
C THR A 181 -28.08 2.99 13.41
N PRO A 182 -28.23 2.39 12.22
CA PRO A 182 -29.24 2.86 11.27
C PRO A 182 -30.59 2.75 11.98
N GLN A 183 -31.27 3.88 12.21
CA GLN A 183 -32.67 3.86 12.66
C GLN A 183 -33.45 3.09 11.58
N LYS A 184 -33.98 1.91 11.95
CA LYS A 184 -34.99 1.25 11.16
C LYS A 184 -36.13 2.28 10.99
N ARG A 185 -36.30 2.80 9.79
CA ARG A 185 -37.56 3.47 9.44
C ARG A 185 -38.67 2.43 9.62
N ALA A 186 -39.47 2.61 10.64
CA ALA A 186 -40.73 1.91 10.76
C ALA A 186 -41.62 2.30 9.58
N ALA A 187 -42.11 1.30 8.89
CA ALA A 187 -43.08 1.44 7.82
C ALA A 187 -44.44 1.83 8.41
#